data_37c478b7fa86399c87ca00c5b2da6eea
#
_entry.id   37c478b7fa86399c87ca00c5b2da6eea
#
_cell.length_a   1.000
_cell.length_b   1.000
_cell.length_c   1.000
_cell.angle_alpha   90.00
_cell.angle_beta   90.00
_cell.angle_gamma   90.00
#
_symmetry.space_group_name_H-M   'P 1'
#
loop_
_entity.id
_entity.type
_entity.pdbx_description
1 polymer ?
#
loop_
_entity_poly.entity_id
_entity_poly.type
_entity_poly.pdbx_seq_one_letter_code
_entity_poly.pdbx_strand_id
1 'polypeptide(L)'
;MSTTETNPELENLLEYIKHNRGFDFGGYKRTSLSRRIKRRMQTIGVEDYNEYLDYLEVHPDEFVELFNTILINVTGFFRDAEAWEYIASNIIPQIITNKHPSQPIRVWSAGCASGEETYTLAMLLAEALGMEQYTARVKVFATDVDVEALEYARHANYSPKDIQTISPELLEKYFERVGGRYVVQKELRRGVIFGRHDLVQDAPISRIDLLVCRN
;
A
#
# COMPACT_ATOMS: atom_id res chain seq x y z
N MET A 1 -3.37 -30.99 -14.16
CA MET A 1 -2.72 -29.72 -14.58
C MET A 1 -3.74 -29.04 -15.48
N SER A 2 -4.46 -28.06 -15.00
CA SER A 2 -5.42 -27.30 -15.80
C SER A 2 -4.62 -26.27 -16.60
N THR A 3 -4.52 -26.47 -17.90
CA THR A 3 -4.02 -25.46 -18.84
C THR A 3 -5.02 -24.30 -18.78
N THR A 4 -4.63 -23.22 -18.14
CA THR A 4 -5.35 -21.95 -18.21
C THR A 4 -5.22 -21.50 -19.68
N GLU A 5 -6.29 -21.65 -20.47
CA GLU A 5 -6.34 -21.07 -21.82
C GLU A 5 -6.10 -19.56 -21.65
N THR A 6 -4.96 -19.12 -22.18
CA THR A 6 -4.64 -17.70 -22.27
C THR A 6 -5.59 -17.09 -23.29
N ASN A 7 -6.43 -16.15 -22.86
CA ASN A 7 -7.29 -15.39 -23.76
C ASN A 7 -6.42 -14.38 -24.52
N PRO A 8 -6.24 -14.53 -25.86
CA PRO A 8 -5.37 -13.65 -26.64
C PRO A 8 -5.77 -12.18 -26.58
N GLU A 9 -7.05 -11.89 -26.52
CA GLU A 9 -7.57 -10.51 -26.46
C GLU A 9 -7.22 -9.85 -25.13
N LEU A 10 -7.30 -10.60 -24.01
CA LEU A 10 -6.82 -10.12 -22.71
C LEU A 10 -5.32 -9.82 -22.74
N GLU A 11 -4.51 -10.71 -23.34
CA GLU A 11 -3.05 -10.48 -23.40
C GLU A 11 -2.72 -9.25 -24.27
N ASN A 12 -3.42 -9.04 -25.37
CA ASN A 12 -3.28 -7.83 -26.19
C ASN A 12 -3.61 -6.54 -25.40
N LEU A 13 -4.69 -6.57 -24.63
CA LEU A 13 -5.07 -5.44 -23.77
C LEU A 13 -3.98 -5.18 -22.71
N LEU A 14 -3.45 -6.22 -22.06
CA LEU A 14 -2.40 -6.07 -21.05
C LEU A 14 -1.09 -5.55 -21.66
N GLU A 15 -0.73 -5.97 -22.85
CA GLU A 15 0.45 -5.48 -23.57
C GLU A 15 0.27 -4.01 -24.00
N TYR A 16 -0.92 -3.63 -24.43
CA TYR A 16 -1.27 -2.24 -24.71
C TYR A 16 -1.10 -1.34 -23.47
N ILE A 17 -1.62 -1.78 -22.31
CA ILE A 17 -1.47 -1.06 -21.04
C ILE A 17 0.00 -0.92 -20.68
N LYS A 18 0.79 -1.97 -20.83
CA LYS A 18 2.23 -1.99 -20.56
C LYS A 18 2.97 -0.95 -21.41
N HIS A 19 2.71 -0.90 -22.71
CA HIS A 19 3.38 0.03 -23.62
C HIS A 19 2.96 1.49 -23.40
N ASN A 20 1.69 1.73 -23.15
CA ASN A 20 1.16 3.10 -23.08
C ASN A 20 1.23 3.72 -21.70
N ARG A 21 1.26 2.89 -20.62
CA ARG A 21 1.25 3.36 -19.23
C ARG A 21 2.43 2.85 -18.41
N GLY A 22 3.29 2.02 -18.99
CA GLY A 22 4.48 1.50 -18.32
C GLY A 22 4.18 0.58 -17.14
N PHE A 23 2.96 0.00 -17.06
CA PHE A 23 2.57 -0.89 -15.99
C PHE A 23 2.46 -2.33 -16.49
N ASP A 24 3.33 -3.22 -15.99
CA ASP A 24 3.38 -4.61 -16.38
C ASP A 24 2.59 -5.53 -15.45
N PHE A 25 1.48 -6.05 -15.95
CA PHE A 25 0.69 -7.06 -15.25
C PHE A 25 1.21 -8.50 -15.40
N GLY A 26 2.44 -8.70 -15.92
CA GLY A 26 3.02 -10.02 -16.16
C GLY A 26 3.04 -10.94 -14.95
N GLY A 27 3.31 -10.38 -13.77
CA GLY A 27 3.31 -11.09 -12.49
C GLY A 27 1.92 -11.33 -11.85
N TYR A 28 0.86 -10.80 -12.43
CA TYR A 28 -0.49 -10.91 -11.87
C TYR A 28 -1.22 -12.19 -12.35
N LYS A 29 -2.05 -12.75 -11.46
CA LYS A 29 -2.86 -13.91 -11.76
C LYS A 29 -3.95 -13.58 -12.80
N ARG A 30 -3.86 -14.20 -14.00
CA ARG A 30 -4.74 -13.92 -15.15
C ARG A 30 -6.23 -14.02 -14.84
N THR A 31 -6.65 -15.01 -14.05
CA THR A 31 -8.04 -15.16 -13.63
C THR A 31 -8.55 -13.99 -12.78
N SER A 32 -7.68 -13.42 -11.95
CA SER A 32 -8.03 -12.25 -11.12
C SER A 32 -8.12 -10.98 -11.96
N LEU A 33 -7.16 -10.77 -12.87
CA LEU A 33 -7.17 -9.64 -13.81
C LEU A 33 -8.42 -9.67 -14.69
N SER A 34 -8.66 -10.79 -15.38
CA SER A 34 -9.83 -10.97 -16.25
C SER A 34 -11.13 -10.62 -15.55
N ARG A 35 -11.34 -11.15 -14.34
CA ARG A 35 -12.56 -10.88 -13.57
C ARG A 35 -12.73 -9.40 -13.25
N ARG A 36 -11.66 -8.70 -12.90
CA ARG A 36 -11.70 -7.27 -12.52
C ARG A 36 -11.86 -6.38 -13.73
N ILE A 37 -11.13 -6.64 -14.80
CA ILE A 37 -11.26 -5.92 -16.08
C ILE A 37 -12.68 -6.07 -16.61
N LYS A 38 -13.22 -7.30 -16.65
CA LYS A 38 -14.61 -7.54 -17.07
C LYS A 38 -15.63 -6.77 -16.22
N ARG A 39 -15.40 -6.68 -14.90
CA ARG A 39 -16.26 -5.88 -14.03
C ARG A 39 -16.22 -4.39 -14.41
N ARG A 40 -15.07 -3.85 -14.77
CA ARG A 40 -14.97 -2.46 -15.23
C ARG A 40 -15.65 -2.26 -16.57
N MET A 41 -15.38 -3.14 -17.54
CA MET A 41 -16.04 -3.17 -18.84
C MET A 41 -17.56 -3.15 -18.71
N GLN A 42 -18.13 -3.99 -17.84
CA GLN A 42 -19.57 -4.00 -17.56
C GLN A 42 -20.11 -2.66 -17.02
N THR A 43 -19.32 -1.94 -16.22
CA THR A 43 -19.71 -0.63 -15.68
C THR A 43 -19.90 0.41 -16.77
N ILE A 44 -19.13 0.32 -17.85
CA ILE A 44 -19.21 1.24 -19.02
C ILE A 44 -20.00 0.67 -20.20
N GLY A 45 -20.56 -0.55 -20.05
CA GLY A 45 -21.39 -1.18 -21.07
C GLY A 45 -20.62 -1.80 -22.24
N VAL A 46 -19.36 -2.16 -22.05
CA VAL A 46 -18.49 -2.83 -23.04
C VAL A 46 -18.35 -4.31 -22.67
N GLU A 47 -18.49 -5.22 -23.65
CA GLU A 47 -18.44 -6.66 -23.41
C GLU A 47 -17.18 -7.34 -23.94
N ASP A 48 -16.52 -6.76 -24.94
CA ASP A 48 -15.37 -7.32 -25.65
C ASP A 48 -14.08 -6.56 -25.31
N TYR A 49 -12.95 -7.29 -25.18
CA TYR A 49 -11.67 -6.69 -24.82
C TYR A 49 -11.07 -5.78 -25.91
N ASN A 50 -11.36 -6.05 -27.19
CA ASN A 50 -10.89 -5.21 -28.29
C ASN A 50 -11.67 -3.89 -28.31
N GLU A 51 -13.01 -3.97 -28.11
CA GLU A 51 -13.85 -2.78 -27.95
C GLU A 51 -13.40 -1.95 -26.73
N TYR A 52 -13.00 -2.60 -25.63
CA TYR A 52 -12.47 -1.92 -24.46
C TYR A 52 -11.11 -1.27 -24.73
N LEU A 53 -10.26 -1.90 -25.53
CA LEU A 53 -8.99 -1.31 -25.95
C LEU A 53 -9.24 -0.04 -26.77
N ASP A 54 -10.13 -0.07 -27.76
CA ASP A 54 -10.54 1.09 -28.54
C ASP A 54 -11.10 2.21 -27.65
N TYR A 55 -11.88 1.81 -26.62
CA TYR A 55 -12.42 2.77 -25.64
C TYR A 55 -11.29 3.45 -24.85
N LEU A 56 -10.30 2.71 -24.38
CA LEU A 56 -9.14 3.23 -23.65
C LEU A 56 -8.30 4.19 -24.50
N GLU A 57 -8.23 4.01 -25.83
CA GLU A 57 -7.49 4.89 -26.73
C GLU A 57 -8.09 6.30 -26.80
N VAL A 58 -9.41 6.40 -26.74
CA VAL A 58 -10.12 7.68 -26.85
C VAL A 58 -10.50 8.31 -25.50
N HIS A 59 -10.38 7.54 -24.40
CA HIS A 59 -10.71 7.97 -23.03
C HIS A 59 -9.52 7.79 -22.09
N PRO A 60 -8.53 8.70 -22.09
CA PRO A 60 -7.32 8.54 -21.25
C PRO A 60 -7.59 8.42 -19.75
N ASP A 61 -8.68 9.04 -19.25
CA ASP A 61 -9.06 9.00 -17.83
C ASP A 61 -9.57 7.62 -17.40
N GLU A 62 -10.03 6.80 -18.36
CA GLU A 62 -10.48 5.43 -18.07
C GLU A 62 -9.37 4.54 -17.52
N PHE A 63 -8.11 4.81 -17.84
CA PHE A 63 -6.99 4.08 -17.24
C PHE A 63 -6.95 4.20 -15.72
N VAL A 64 -7.24 5.35 -15.16
CA VAL A 64 -7.30 5.57 -13.72
C VAL A 64 -8.35 4.66 -13.09
N GLU A 65 -9.54 4.65 -13.69
CA GLU A 65 -10.66 3.84 -13.22
C GLU A 65 -10.39 2.32 -13.35
N LEU A 66 -9.73 1.92 -14.44
CA LEU A 66 -9.28 0.55 -14.64
C LEU A 66 -8.26 0.15 -13.58
N PHE A 67 -7.25 0.98 -13.33
CA PHE A 67 -6.25 0.73 -12.28
C PHE A 67 -6.89 0.63 -10.91
N ASN A 68 -7.77 1.56 -10.54
CA ASN A 68 -8.52 1.53 -9.28
C ASN A 68 -9.37 0.27 -9.12
N THR A 69 -9.86 -0.31 -10.23
CA THR A 69 -10.59 -1.57 -10.23
C THR A 69 -9.68 -2.79 -10.10
N ILE A 70 -8.48 -2.73 -10.67
CA ILE A 70 -7.49 -3.83 -10.62
C ILE A 70 -6.70 -3.81 -9.30
N LEU A 71 -6.25 -2.65 -8.86
CA LEU A 71 -5.49 -2.48 -7.64
C LEU A 71 -6.48 -2.36 -6.47
N ILE A 72 -6.64 -3.45 -5.71
CA ILE A 72 -7.53 -3.43 -4.54
C ILE A 72 -6.75 -2.87 -3.35
N ASN A 73 -7.03 -1.63 -3.00
CA ASN A 73 -6.47 -0.94 -1.84
C ASN A 73 -7.28 -1.21 -0.55
N VAL A 74 -7.67 -2.46 -0.30
CA VAL A 74 -8.34 -2.81 0.95
C VAL A 74 -7.31 -2.94 2.05
N THR A 75 -7.19 -1.91 2.86
CA THR A 75 -6.30 -1.84 4.01
C THR A 75 -7.05 -1.34 5.25
N GLY A 76 -6.41 -1.35 6.40
CA GLY A 76 -6.97 -0.85 7.65
C GLY A 76 -5.92 -0.87 8.75
N PHE A 77 -6.08 0.04 9.72
CA PHE A 77 -5.23 0.06 10.90
C PHE A 77 -5.36 -1.25 11.67
N PHE A 78 -4.23 -1.80 12.12
CA PHE A 78 -4.16 -3.04 12.91
C PHE A 78 -4.90 -4.23 12.28
N ARG A 79 -5.05 -4.26 10.95
CA ARG A 79 -5.63 -5.39 10.24
C ARG A 79 -4.86 -6.66 10.55
N ASP A 80 -5.56 -7.76 10.94
CA ASP A 80 -5.00 -9.00 11.48
C ASP A 80 -4.21 -8.76 12.80
N ALA A 81 -4.92 -8.36 13.85
CA ALA A 81 -4.38 -7.91 15.14
C ALA A 81 -3.30 -8.83 15.71
N GLU A 82 -3.48 -10.15 15.63
CA GLU A 82 -2.51 -11.15 16.12
C GLU A 82 -1.11 -10.97 15.50
N ALA A 83 -1.05 -10.61 14.20
CA ALA A 83 0.22 -10.36 13.53
C ALA A 83 0.93 -9.11 14.10
N TRP A 84 0.16 -8.07 14.41
CA TRP A 84 0.68 -6.84 15.00
C TRP A 84 1.12 -7.03 16.44
N GLU A 85 0.39 -7.81 17.22
CA GLU A 85 0.79 -8.19 18.57
C GLU A 85 2.10 -8.98 18.56
N TYR A 86 2.27 -9.90 17.62
CA TYR A 86 3.51 -10.66 17.48
C TYR A 86 4.69 -9.74 17.05
N ILE A 87 4.48 -8.84 16.12
CA ILE A 87 5.49 -7.87 15.69
C ILE A 87 5.91 -6.98 16.87
N ALA A 88 4.94 -6.45 17.62
CA ALA A 88 5.19 -5.58 18.76
C ALA A 88 5.94 -6.29 19.90
N SER A 89 5.53 -7.53 20.22
CA SER A 89 6.03 -8.26 21.39
C SER A 89 7.34 -9.01 21.13
N ASN A 90 7.60 -9.40 19.88
CA ASN A 90 8.73 -10.27 19.54
C ASN A 90 9.71 -9.64 18.56
N ILE A 91 9.22 -9.10 17.45
CA ILE A 91 10.10 -8.68 16.34
C ILE A 91 10.74 -7.33 16.63
N ILE A 92 9.96 -6.33 17.01
CA ILE A 92 10.49 -4.97 17.30
C ILE A 92 11.51 -5.00 18.45
N PRO A 93 11.28 -5.67 19.60
CA PRO A 93 12.27 -5.78 20.66
C PRO A 93 13.58 -6.44 20.22
N GLN A 94 13.52 -7.49 19.39
CA GLN A 94 14.71 -8.13 18.83
C GLN A 94 15.51 -7.19 17.94
N ILE A 95 14.85 -6.42 17.07
CA ILE A 95 15.51 -5.43 16.21
C ILE A 95 16.21 -4.37 17.07
N ILE A 96 15.54 -3.86 18.09
CA ILE A 96 16.09 -2.83 18.98
C ILE A 96 17.31 -3.37 19.74
N THR A 97 17.22 -4.60 20.28
CA THR A 97 18.29 -5.23 21.05
C THR A 97 19.53 -5.52 20.18
N ASN A 98 19.33 -5.94 18.94
CA ASN A 98 20.40 -6.31 18.03
C ASN A 98 21.10 -5.12 17.37
N LYS A 99 20.58 -3.90 17.56
CA LYS A 99 21.17 -2.68 16.98
C LYS A 99 21.77 -1.77 18.03
N HIS A 100 22.94 -1.23 17.69
CA HIS A 100 23.54 -0.18 18.52
C HIS A 100 22.60 1.06 18.59
N PRO A 101 22.47 1.73 19.75
CA PRO A 101 21.59 2.89 19.92
C PRO A 101 21.73 4.02 18.90
N SER A 102 22.92 4.17 18.30
CA SER A 102 23.17 5.19 17.26
C SER A 102 22.83 4.73 15.84
N GLN A 103 22.52 3.45 15.63
CA GLN A 103 22.20 2.94 14.29
C GLN A 103 20.75 3.19 13.90
N PRO A 104 20.49 3.54 12.64
CA PRO A 104 19.12 3.71 12.17
C PRO A 104 18.38 2.36 12.09
N ILE A 105 17.09 2.40 12.34
CA ILE A 105 16.15 1.29 12.13
C ILE A 105 15.39 1.56 10.84
N ARG A 106 15.52 0.68 9.87
CA ARG A 106 14.94 0.81 8.54
C ARG A 106 13.86 -0.25 8.34
N VAL A 107 12.63 0.19 8.19
CA VAL A 107 11.46 -0.66 8.01
C VAL A 107 10.89 -0.41 6.63
N TRP A 108 10.40 -1.44 5.96
CA TRP A 108 9.76 -1.33 4.67
C TRP A 108 8.36 -1.94 4.71
N SER A 109 7.33 -1.11 4.50
CA SER A 109 5.96 -1.51 4.23
C SER A 109 5.76 -1.52 2.73
N ALA A 110 5.72 -2.70 2.14
CA ALA A 110 5.64 -2.93 0.71
C ALA A 110 4.20 -3.26 0.29
N GLY A 111 3.63 -2.50 -0.64
CA GLY A 111 2.20 -2.55 -0.95
C GLY A 111 1.38 -1.85 0.14
N CYS A 112 1.77 -0.61 0.49
CA CYS A 112 1.23 0.10 1.65
C CYS A 112 -0.16 0.71 1.44
N ALA A 113 -0.68 0.72 0.21
CA ALA A 113 -1.94 1.34 -0.19
C ALA A 113 -2.11 2.76 0.42
N SER A 114 -3.23 3.04 1.08
CA SER A 114 -3.54 4.33 1.71
C SER A 114 -2.84 4.60 3.06
N GLY A 115 -1.88 3.75 3.46
CA GLY A 115 -0.91 4.02 4.51
C GLY A 115 -1.26 3.53 5.90
N GLU A 116 -2.41 2.89 6.14
CA GLU A 116 -2.84 2.42 7.46
C GLU A 116 -1.86 1.40 8.05
N GLU A 117 -1.34 0.47 7.22
CA GLU A 117 -0.30 -0.48 7.63
C GLU A 117 0.98 0.25 8.04
N THR A 118 1.39 1.22 7.24
CA THR A 118 2.59 2.02 7.48
C THR A 118 2.53 2.77 8.81
N TYR A 119 1.39 3.43 9.07
CA TYR A 119 1.22 4.17 10.32
C TYR A 119 1.00 3.25 11.52
N THR A 120 0.44 2.05 11.32
CA THR A 120 0.43 0.99 12.37
C THR A 120 1.86 0.63 12.78
N LEU A 121 2.75 0.35 11.81
CA LEU A 121 4.19 0.11 12.07
C LEU A 121 4.85 1.29 12.77
N ALA A 122 4.58 2.50 12.32
CA ALA A 122 5.16 3.71 12.90
C ALA A 122 4.75 3.89 14.38
N MET A 123 3.46 3.67 14.69
CA MET A 123 2.95 3.70 16.06
C MET A 123 3.63 2.65 16.95
N LEU A 124 3.70 1.40 16.49
CA LEU A 124 4.34 0.31 17.25
C LEU A 124 5.82 0.57 17.53
N LEU A 125 6.54 1.12 16.56
CA LEU A 125 7.94 1.50 16.73
C LEU A 125 8.10 2.68 17.70
N ALA A 126 7.19 3.67 17.64
CA ALA A 126 7.19 4.80 18.55
C ALA A 126 6.80 4.39 19.98
N GLU A 127 5.90 3.42 20.16
CA GLU A 127 5.59 2.83 21.48
C GLU A 127 6.80 2.12 22.08
N ALA A 128 7.53 1.35 21.27
CA ALA A 128 8.66 0.58 21.75
C ALA A 128 9.92 1.43 22.07
N LEU A 129 10.14 2.52 21.33
CA LEU A 129 11.35 3.35 21.44
C LEU A 129 11.13 4.65 22.21
N GLY A 130 9.89 5.11 22.31
CA GLY A 130 9.57 6.50 22.64
C GLY A 130 9.76 7.44 21.44
N MET A 131 9.02 8.55 21.41
CA MET A 131 8.94 9.45 20.24
C MET A 131 10.30 10.10 19.90
N GLU A 132 11.13 10.39 20.89
CA GLU A 132 12.47 10.97 20.70
C GLU A 132 13.36 10.02 19.89
N GLN A 133 13.48 8.75 20.33
CA GLN A 133 14.28 7.74 19.65
C GLN A 133 13.67 7.35 18.31
N TYR A 134 12.35 7.28 18.21
CA TYR A 134 11.66 7.06 16.94
C TYR A 134 12.06 8.13 15.91
N THR A 135 11.95 9.39 16.27
CA THR A 135 12.25 10.50 15.34
C THR A 135 13.74 10.51 14.94
N ALA A 136 14.63 10.18 15.88
CA ALA A 136 16.06 10.17 15.64
C ALA A 136 16.55 9.00 14.78
N ARG A 137 15.93 7.82 14.91
CA ARG A 137 16.50 6.56 14.38
C ARG A 137 15.63 5.84 13.36
N VAL A 138 14.29 6.00 13.39
CA VAL A 138 13.40 5.20 12.55
C VAL A 138 13.16 5.85 11.20
N LYS A 139 13.25 5.01 10.15
CA LYS A 139 12.77 5.34 8.80
C LYS A 139 11.91 4.19 8.29
N VAL A 140 10.63 4.48 8.07
CA VAL A 140 9.67 3.57 7.46
C VAL A 140 9.53 3.96 5.99
N PHE A 141 10.03 3.11 5.11
CA PHE A 141 9.82 3.23 3.67
C PHE A 141 8.47 2.58 3.35
N ALA A 142 7.55 3.36 2.84
CA ALA A 142 6.21 2.93 2.51
C ALA A 142 6.03 3.04 0.99
N THR A 143 5.81 1.92 0.34
CA THR A 143 5.78 1.90 -1.13
C THR A 143 4.57 1.20 -1.67
N ASP A 144 4.08 1.72 -2.78
CA ASP A 144 3.01 1.13 -3.57
C ASP A 144 3.18 1.50 -5.05
N VAL A 145 2.52 0.79 -5.93
CA VAL A 145 2.43 1.16 -7.36
C VAL A 145 1.33 2.19 -7.59
N ASP A 146 0.34 2.23 -6.71
CA ASP A 146 -0.80 3.13 -6.77
C ASP A 146 -0.44 4.52 -6.25
N VAL A 147 -0.31 5.47 -7.17
CA VAL A 147 0.07 6.86 -6.87
C VAL A 147 -1.04 7.58 -6.10
N GLU A 148 -2.31 7.32 -6.40
CA GLU A 148 -3.44 7.96 -5.72
C GLU A 148 -3.54 7.50 -4.26
N ALA A 149 -3.35 6.19 -4.03
CA ALA A 149 -3.28 5.65 -2.67
C ALA A 149 -2.11 6.25 -1.88
N LEU A 150 -0.94 6.41 -2.52
CA LEU A 150 0.21 7.07 -1.90
C LEU A 150 -0.04 8.54 -1.58
N GLU A 151 -0.78 9.27 -2.41
CA GLU A 151 -1.16 10.66 -2.11
C GLU A 151 -2.09 10.73 -0.90
N TYR A 152 -3.08 9.85 -0.83
CA TYR A 152 -3.93 9.72 0.34
C TYR A 152 -3.10 9.42 1.60
N ALA A 153 -2.18 8.47 1.52
CA ALA A 153 -1.28 8.10 2.61
C ALA A 153 -0.40 9.28 3.09
N ARG A 154 0.11 10.10 2.16
CA ARG A 154 0.90 11.31 2.49
C ARG A 154 0.10 12.38 3.21
N HIS A 155 -1.18 12.55 2.84
CA HIS A 155 -2.07 13.47 3.55
C HIS A 155 -2.35 12.99 4.98
N ALA A 156 -2.32 11.67 5.22
CA ALA A 156 -2.50 11.05 6.52
C ALA A 156 -3.78 11.50 7.25
N ASN A 157 -4.87 11.65 6.48
CA ASN A 157 -6.13 12.22 6.95
C ASN A 157 -7.26 11.20 6.77
N TYR A 158 -7.66 10.57 7.87
CA TYR A 158 -8.54 9.41 7.89
C TYR A 158 -9.95 9.77 8.40
N SER A 159 -10.95 9.04 7.91
CA SER A 159 -12.33 9.19 8.37
C SER A 159 -12.54 8.52 9.74
N PRO A 160 -13.62 8.84 10.46
CA PRO A 160 -13.99 8.13 11.70
C PRO A 160 -14.17 6.62 11.51
N LYS A 161 -14.51 6.18 10.30
CA LYS A 161 -14.67 4.76 9.97
C LYS A 161 -13.30 4.05 9.89
N ASP A 162 -12.30 4.72 9.35
CA ASP A 162 -10.98 4.12 9.10
C ASP A 162 -10.22 3.85 10.40
N ILE A 163 -10.48 4.65 11.45
CA ILE A 163 -9.74 4.59 12.73
C ILE A 163 -10.41 3.72 13.80
N GLN A 164 -11.50 3.02 13.48
CA GLN A 164 -12.29 2.26 14.48
C GLN A 164 -11.52 1.14 15.17
N THR A 165 -10.47 0.62 14.54
CA THR A 165 -9.61 -0.45 15.09
C THR A 165 -8.46 0.07 15.94
N ILE A 166 -8.27 1.39 16.02
CA ILE A 166 -7.22 2.01 16.84
C ILE A 166 -7.74 2.18 18.27
N SER A 167 -6.91 1.81 19.24
CA SER A 167 -7.28 2.04 20.65
C SER A 167 -7.38 3.53 20.98
N PRO A 168 -8.25 3.92 21.95
CA PRO A 168 -8.40 5.33 22.33
C PRO A 168 -7.06 5.98 22.73
N GLU A 169 -6.18 5.24 23.40
CA GLU A 169 -4.88 5.73 23.87
C GLU A 169 -3.95 6.06 22.70
N LEU A 170 -3.88 5.17 21.69
CA LEU A 170 -3.08 5.41 20.47
C LEU A 170 -3.68 6.53 19.63
N LEU A 171 -5.01 6.61 19.57
CA LEU A 171 -5.70 7.66 18.84
C LEU A 171 -5.41 9.04 19.43
N GLU A 172 -5.52 9.18 20.74
CA GLU A 172 -5.20 10.44 21.45
C GLU A 172 -3.72 10.82 21.29
N LYS A 173 -2.83 9.82 21.31
CA LYS A 173 -1.38 10.04 21.26
C LYS A 173 -0.85 10.38 19.89
N TYR A 174 -1.42 9.82 18.82
CA TYR A 174 -0.85 9.87 17.47
C TYR A 174 -1.71 10.58 16.43
N PHE A 175 -2.91 11.01 16.79
CA PHE A 175 -3.80 11.70 15.87
C PHE A 175 -4.29 13.03 16.44
N GLU A 176 -4.54 13.97 15.53
CA GLU A 176 -5.23 15.22 15.80
C GLU A 176 -6.62 15.17 15.14
N ARG A 177 -7.64 15.63 15.85
CA ARG A 177 -8.98 15.74 15.28
C ARG A 177 -9.15 17.10 14.60
N VAL A 178 -9.30 17.09 13.29
CA VAL A 178 -9.45 18.29 12.45
C VAL A 178 -10.69 18.15 11.57
N GLY A 179 -11.67 19.03 11.71
CA GLY A 179 -12.86 19.05 10.85
C GLY A 179 -13.66 17.74 10.85
N GLY A 180 -13.69 17.02 11.97
CA GLY A 180 -14.39 15.72 12.07
C GLY A 180 -13.62 14.53 11.51
N ARG A 181 -12.40 14.74 11.05
CA ARG A 181 -11.47 13.70 10.58
C ARG A 181 -10.27 13.59 11.53
N TYR A 182 -9.43 12.59 11.30
CA TYR A 182 -8.27 12.28 12.12
C TYR A 182 -6.99 12.36 11.29
N VAL A 183 -6.11 13.27 11.66
CA VAL A 183 -4.84 13.49 10.97
C VAL A 183 -3.71 12.93 11.83
N VAL A 184 -2.86 12.08 11.24
CA VAL A 184 -1.68 11.55 11.94
C VAL A 184 -0.73 12.69 12.32
N GLN A 185 -0.26 12.71 13.57
CA GLN A 185 0.62 13.74 14.08
C GLN A 185 1.92 13.88 13.27
N LYS A 186 2.40 15.09 13.13
CA LYS A 186 3.56 15.46 12.31
C LYS A 186 4.83 14.71 12.73
N GLU A 187 5.03 14.55 14.01
CA GLU A 187 6.18 13.85 14.59
C GLU A 187 6.25 12.39 14.13
N LEU A 188 5.12 11.69 14.10
CA LEU A 188 5.06 10.31 13.60
C LEU A 188 5.31 10.26 12.10
N ARG A 189 4.71 11.18 11.33
CA ARG A 189 4.86 11.24 9.87
C ARG A 189 6.29 11.50 9.41
N ARG A 190 7.12 12.21 10.21
CA ARG A 190 8.54 12.49 9.89
C ARG A 190 9.40 11.24 9.76
N GLY A 191 9.02 10.15 10.40
CA GLY A 191 9.67 8.86 10.28
C GLY A 191 9.31 8.09 9.00
N VAL A 192 8.28 8.52 8.24
CA VAL A 192 7.72 7.79 7.09
C VAL A 192 8.11 8.46 5.77
N ILE A 193 8.48 7.64 4.80
CA ILE A 193 8.86 8.06 3.44
C ILE A 193 8.00 7.28 2.45
N PHE A 194 7.09 7.96 1.78
CA PHE A 194 6.23 7.37 0.75
C PHE A 194 6.85 7.50 -0.64
N GLY A 195 6.90 6.40 -1.40
CA GLY A 195 7.42 6.37 -2.77
C GLY A 195 6.71 5.36 -3.64
N ARG A 196 6.59 5.67 -4.94
CA ARG A 196 6.15 4.67 -5.92
C ARG A 196 7.24 3.61 -6.06
N HIS A 197 6.84 2.34 -6.04
CA HIS A 197 7.74 1.21 -6.22
C HIS A 197 6.96 -0.01 -6.72
N ASP A 198 7.42 -0.58 -7.81
CA ASP A 198 6.90 -1.83 -8.37
C ASP A 198 7.75 -2.99 -7.86
N LEU A 199 7.17 -3.86 -7.04
CA LEU A 199 7.88 -5.00 -6.45
C LEU A 199 8.37 -6.02 -7.48
N VAL A 200 7.84 -6.00 -8.69
CA VAL A 200 8.22 -6.92 -9.78
C VAL A 200 9.36 -6.35 -10.62
N GLN A 201 9.37 -5.03 -10.83
CA GLN A 201 10.29 -4.38 -11.77
C GLN A 201 11.43 -3.62 -11.09
N ASP A 202 11.16 -3.00 -9.95
CA ASP A 202 12.13 -2.12 -9.29
C ASP A 202 13.10 -2.90 -8.39
N ALA A 203 14.31 -2.38 -8.24
CA ALA A 203 15.29 -2.98 -7.33
C ALA A 203 14.85 -2.83 -5.87
N PRO A 204 15.05 -3.85 -5.02
CA PRO A 204 14.60 -3.82 -3.63
C PRO A 204 15.33 -2.73 -2.82
N ILE A 205 14.61 -2.15 -1.84
CA ILE A 205 15.21 -1.20 -0.90
C ILE A 205 16.23 -1.94 -0.01
N SER A 206 17.46 -1.45 0.01
CA SER A 206 18.56 -2.09 0.72
C SER A 206 18.61 -1.78 2.22
N ARG A 207 19.29 -2.67 2.98
CA ARG A 207 19.55 -2.50 4.42
C ARG A 207 18.30 -2.35 5.26
N ILE A 208 17.29 -3.17 4.98
CA ILE A 208 16.02 -3.22 5.70
C ILE A 208 16.17 -4.18 6.88
N ASP A 209 15.69 -3.76 8.04
CA ASP A 209 15.66 -4.55 9.27
C ASP A 209 14.34 -5.32 9.42
N LEU A 210 13.25 -4.75 8.92
CA LEU A 210 11.93 -5.36 8.88
C LEU A 210 11.26 -5.04 7.55
N LEU A 211 10.87 -6.07 6.83
CA LEU A 211 9.99 -5.98 5.66
C LEU A 211 8.61 -6.52 6.03
N VAL A 212 7.58 -5.72 5.81
CA VAL A 212 6.18 -6.13 5.85
C VAL A 212 5.62 -6.05 4.44
N CYS A 213 5.12 -7.18 3.96
CA CYS A 213 4.46 -7.29 2.66
C CYS A 213 3.27 -8.23 2.83
N ARG A 214 2.05 -7.70 2.83
CA ARG A 214 0.83 -8.42 3.18
C ARG A 214 -0.27 -8.21 2.15
N ASN A 215 -1.06 -9.29 1.90
CA ASN A 215 -2.28 -9.34 1.07
C ASN A 215 -2.03 -9.12 -0.45
#